data_9d082160f1577aa0ab2f30121d47ba07
#
_entry.id   9d082160f1577aa0ab2f30121d47ba07
#
_cell.length_a   1.000
_cell.length_b   1.000
_cell.length_c   1.000
_cell.angle_alpha   90.00
_cell.angle_beta   90.00
_cell.angle_gamma   90.00
#
_symmetry.space_group_name_H-M   'P 1'
#
loop_
_entity.id
_entity.type
_entity.pdbx_description
1 polymer ?
#
loop_
_entity_poly.entity_id
_entity_poly.type
_entity_poly.pdbx_seq_one_letter_code
_entity_poly.pdbx_strand_id
1 'polypeptide(L)'
;KRIAIVPAFNEEQAIGRVIDEIRAVDLGLKILVVDDGSTDGTGTVATARGVEVLRLPFNLGIGGAVQTGYLYALEHDFEIAVQIDGDGQHDPAQLDVLLAPILAGTADLVVGSRFVEGRHPAAFSRRAGMRVLAALVSTLARKKFTDTTSGFRALNRRSIALFAADYPHDYPEVEAVLMAARNHLRLVEVPVKMRRREAGRSSITAARSFSS
;
A
#
# COMPACT_ATOMS: atom_id res chain seq x y z
N LYS A 1 17.58 -4.25 -6.87
CA LYS A 1 17.26 -2.98 -6.15
C LYS A 1 15.87 -3.10 -5.52
N ARG A 2 15.68 -2.53 -4.32
CA ARG A 2 14.40 -2.52 -3.59
C ARG A 2 14.01 -1.09 -3.21
N ILE A 3 12.70 -0.80 -3.18
CA ILE A 3 12.16 0.51 -2.84
C ILE A 3 10.95 0.39 -1.91
N ALA A 4 10.84 1.27 -0.91
CA ALA A 4 9.61 1.54 -0.18
C ALA A 4 8.95 2.77 -0.78
N ILE A 5 7.72 2.61 -1.26
CA ILE A 5 6.86 3.68 -1.76
C ILE A 5 5.93 4.07 -0.61
N VAL A 6 6.02 5.34 -0.20
CA VAL A 6 5.26 5.88 0.92
C VAL A 6 4.35 6.99 0.40
N PRO A 7 3.10 6.67 -0.01
CA PRO A 7 2.13 7.69 -0.35
C PRO A 7 1.74 8.46 0.92
N ALA A 8 1.69 9.79 0.83
CA ALA A 8 1.39 10.66 1.96
C ALA A 8 0.57 11.87 1.52
N PHE A 9 -0.48 12.20 2.28
CA PHE A 9 -1.27 13.41 2.12
C PHE A 9 -1.64 13.98 3.48
N ASN A 10 -1.06 15.14 3.83
CA ASN A 10 -1.23 15.79 5.12
C ASN A 10 -0.89 14.88 6.31
N GLU A 11 0.29 14.27 6.27
CA GLU A 11 0.82 13.35 7.28
C GLU A 11 2.08 13.91 7.96
N GLU A 12 2.20 15.24 8.09
CA GLU A 12 3.35 15.93 8.70
C GLU A 12 3.75 15.35 10.05
N GLN A 13 2.77 14.95 10.88
CA GLN A 13 3.01 14.41 12.23
C GLN A 13 3.53 12.97 12.23
N ALA A 14 3.22 12.18 11.19
CA ALA A 14 3.53 10.76 11.14
C ALA A 14 4.72 10.42 10.23
N ILE A 15 4.85 11.12 9.09
CA ILE A 15 5.76 10.73 8.01
C ILE A 15 7.22 10.62 8.46
N GLY A 16 7.65 11.50 9.35
CA GLY A 16 9.03 11.46 9.85
C GLY A 16 9.34 10.18 10.59
N ARG A 17 8.45 9.73 11.49
CA ARG A 17 8.59 8.48 12.22
C ARG A 17 8.53 7.27 11.28
N VAL A 18 7.62 7.26 10.32
CA VAL A 18 7.49 6.18 9.33
C VAL A 18 8.81 5.97 8.58
N ILE A 19 9.43 7.06 8.13
CA ILE A 19 10.73 7.01 7.45
C ILE A 19 11.82 6.41 8.35
N ASP A 20 11.90 6.86 9.60
CA ASP A 20 12.91 6.39 10.55
C ASP A 20 12.73 4.91 10.87
N GLU A 21 11.49 4.44 11.06
CA GLU A 21 11.16 3.04 11.30
C GLU A 21 11.48 2.14 10.10
N ILE A 22 11.22 2.59 8.86
CA ILE A 22 11.59 1.83 7.65
C ILE A 22 13.10 1.68 7.56
N ARG A 23 13.86 2.74 7.84
CA ARG A 23 15.32 2.68 7.86
C ARG A 23 15.87 1.73 8.91
N ALA A 24 15.21 1.65 10.05
CA ALA A 24 15.67 0.82 11.16
C ALA A 24 15.59 -0.68 10.88
N VAL A 25 14.68 -1.11 9.99
CA VAL A 25 14.43 -2.54 9.73
C VAL A 25 15.06 -3.08 8.45
N ASP A 26 15.26 -2.25 7.43
CA ASP A 26 15.91 -2.67 6.18
C ASP A 26 16.79 -1.57 5.60
N LEU A 27 18.07 -1.68 5.83
CA LEU A 27 19.07 -0.72 5.35
C LEU A 27 19.28 -0.74 3.83
N GLY A 28 18.85 -1.79 3.14
CA GLY A 28 18.97 -1.91 1.68
C GLY A 28 17.78 -1.32 0.91
N LEU A 29 16.77 -0.83 1.61
CA LEU A 29 15.53 -0.32 1.02
C LEU A 29 15.65 1.19 0.71
N LYS A 30 15.60 1.59 -0.56
CA LYS A 30 15.45 3.00 -0.91
C LYS A 30 14.04 3.46 -0.50
N ILE A 31 13.91 4.62 0.13
CA ILE A 31 12.62 5.19 0.53
C ILE A 31 12.25 6.31 -0.46
N LEU A 32 11.06 6.23 -1.01
CA LEU A 32 10.43 7.25 -1.83
C LEU A 32 9.12 7.68 -1.17
N VAL A 33 9.03 8.94 -0.79
CA VAL A 33 7.77 9.55 -0.37
C VAL A 33 7.09 10.16 -1.59
N VAL A 34 5.83 9.78 -1.84
CA VAL A 34 4.99 10.43 -2.84
C VAL A 34 4.03 11.35 -2.10
N ASP A 35 4.36 12.64 -2.07
CA ASP A 35 3.56 13.70 -1.45
C ASP A 35 2.43 14.08 -2.40
N ASP A 36 1.22 13.63 -2.12
CA ASP A 36 0.02 13.78 -2.95
C ASP A 36 -0.60 15.18 -2.83
N GLY A 37 0.23 16.22 -3.02
CA GLY A 37 -0.21 17.61 -2.97
C GLY A 37 -0.57 18.08 -1.57
N SER A 38 0.18 17.68 -0.55
CA SER A 38 -0.05 18.12 0.83
C SER A 38 0.00 19.63 0.98
N THR A 39 -0.84 20.15 1.87
CA THR A 39 -0.91 21.57 2.24
C THR A 39 -0.20 21.87 3.55
N ASP A 40 0.25 20.85 4.27
CA ASP A 40 1.05 20.93 5.50
C ASP A 40 2.54 20.72 5.26
N GLY A 41 3.31 20.48 6.31
CA GLY A 41 4.75 20.24 6.27
C GLY A 41 5.19 18.85 5.81
N THR A 42 4.30 17.96 5.33
CA THR A 42 4.61 16.56 4.97
C THR A 42 5.86 16.42 4.10
N GLY A 43 5.89 17.08 2.94
CA GLY A 43 7.03 17.03 2.02
C GLY A 43 8.31 17.60 2.63
N THR A 44 8.19 18.66 3.43
CA THR A 44 9.33 19.30 4.11
C THR A 44 9.94 18.35 5.15
N VAL A 45 9.12 17.71 5.98
CA VAL A 45 9.56 16.73 6.98
C VAL A 45 10.24 15.53 6.32
N ALA A 46 9.68 15.02 5.23
CA ALA A 46 10.28 13.91 4.48
C ALA A 46 11.64 14.29 3.87
N THR A 47 11.72 15.46 3.23
CA THR A 47 12.98 15.99 2.64
C THR A 47 14.05 16.17 3.73
N ALA A 48 13.70 16.70 4.89
CA ALA A 48 14.61 16.88 6.01
C ALA A 48 15.19 15.56 6.55
N ARG A 49 14.50 14.42 6.30
CA ARG A 49 14.99 13.07 6.60
C ARG A 49 15.91 12.51 5.52
N GLY A 50 16.22 13.28 4.46
CA GLY A 50 17.13 12.88 3.38
C GLY A 50 16.62 11.71 2.55
N VAL A 51 15.32 11.55 2.41
CA VAL A 51 14.68 10.62 1.47
C VAL A 51 14.27 11.36 0.21
N GLU A 52 14.07 10.61 -0.86
CA GLU A 52 13.54 11.17 -2.10
C GLU A 52 12.05 11.46 -1.95
N VAL A 53 11.62 12.62 -2.43
CA VAL A 53 10.23 13.08 -2.36
C VAL A 53 9.77 13.47 -3.76
N LEU A 54 8.74 12.77 -4.25
CA LEU A 54 7.99 13.19 -5.42
C LEU A 54 6.78 13.99 -4.95
N ARG A 55 6.75 15.29 -5.23
CA ARG A 55 5.62 16.14 -4.88
C ARG A 55 4.70 16.30 -6.08
N LEU A 56 3.46 15.85 -5.93
CA LEU A 56 2.42 16.01 -6.92
C LEU A 56 1.86 17.45 -6.87
N PRO A 57 1.49 18.02 -8.00
CA PRO A 57 1.01 19.42 -8.06
C PRO A 57 -0.35 19.61 -7.38
N PHE A 58 -1.14 18.54 -7.26
CA PHE A 58 -2.44 18.51 -6.60
C PHE A 58 -2.75 17.08 -6.16
N ASN A 59 -3.75 16.93 -5.27
CA ASN A 59 -4.16 15.63 -4.76
C ASN A 59 -4.80 14.78 -5.86
N LEU A 60 -4.15 13.67 -6.21
CA LEU A 60 -4.64 12.66 -7.17
C LEU A 60 -5.38 11.52 -6.46
N GLY A 61 -5.36 11.49 -5.13
CA GLY A 61 -5.82 10.38 -4.32
C GLY A 61 -4.81 9.25 -4.22
N ILE A 62 -5.08 8.32 -3.28
CA ILE A 62 -4.16 7.23 -2.96
C ILE A 62 -3.77 6.41 -4.19
N GLY A 63 -4.72 6.15 -5.12
CA GLY A 63 -4.46 5.43 -6.37
C GLY A 63 -3.41 6.13 -7.23
N GLY A 64 -3.58 7.44 -7.48
CA GLY A 64 -2.64 8.23 -8.28
C GLY A 64 -1.26 8.35 -7.63
N ALA A 65 -1.20 8.57 -6.32
CA ALA A 65 0.06 8.63 -5.59
C ALA A 65 0.83 7.30 -5.64
N VAL A 66 0.13 6.18 -5.43
CA VAL A 66 0.72 4.84 -5.48
C VAL A 66 1.18 4.49 -6.89
N GLN A 67 0.38 4.78 -7.92
CA GLN A 67 0.77 4.58 -9.33
C GLN A 67 2.02 5.38 -9.68
N THR A 68 2.11 6.63 -9.26
CA THR A 68 3.31 7.47 -9.45
C THR A 68 4.55 6.81 -8.83
N GLY A 69 4.42 6.22 -7.65
CA GLY A 69 5.48 5.46 -7.01
C GLY A 69 5.91 4.22 -7.82
N TYR A 70 4.96 3.49 -8.41
CA TYR A 70 5.29 2.35 -9.26
C TYR A 70 5.91 2.76 -10.60
N LEU A 71 5.47 3.86 -11.20
CA LEU A 71 6.11 4.45 -12.37
C LEU A 71 7.57 4.78 -12.08
N TYR A 72 7.83 5.50 -10.99
CA TYR A 72 9.19 5.78 -10.53
C TYR A 72 10.02 4.51 -10.34
N ALA A 73 9.44 3.49 -9.68
CA ALA A 73 10.13 2.23 -9.44
C ALA A 73 10.49 1.49 -10.75
N LEU A 74 9.59 1.53 -11.73
CA LEU A 74 9.82 0.92 -13.04
C LEU A 74 10.92 1.65 -13.84
N GLU A 75 10.87 2.98 -13.89
CA GLU A 75 11.82 3.84 -14.62
C GLU A 75 13.24 3.78 -14.03
N HIS A 76 13.36 3.54 -12.72
CA HIS A 76 14.64 3.47 -12.03
C HIS A 76 15.16 2.04 -11.79
N ASP A 77 14.57 1.05 -12.49
CA ASP A 77 14.99 -0.35 -12.46
C ASP A 77 14.97 -0.99 -11.06
N PHE A 78 13.93 -0.70 -10.28
CA PHE A 78 13.67 -1.45 -9.06
C PHE A 78 13.01 -2.79 -9.37
N GLU A 79 13.49 -3.83 -8.71
CA GLU A 79 13.00 -5.21 -8.89
C GLU A 79 11.91 -5.56 -7.89
N ILE A 80 11.94 -4.91 -6.73
CA ILE A 80 10.99 -5.11 -5.65
C ILE A 80 10.54 -3.75 -5.14
N ALA A 81 9.22 -3.58 -5.01
CA ALA A 81 8.61 -2.44 -4.34
C ALA A 81 7.80 -2.91 -3.14
N VAL A 82 7.81 -2.10 -2.07
CA VAL A 82 6.90 -2.25 -0.93
C VAL A 82 6.09 -0.97 -0.82
N GLN A 83 4.78 -1.10 -0.71
CA GLN A 83 3.90 0.02 -0.37
C GLN A 83 3.70 0.05 1.14
N ILE A 84 3.93 1.22 1.74
CA ILE A 84 3.75 1.49 3.18
C ILE A 84 3.08 2.85 3.32
N ASP A 85 1.91 2.92 3.97
CA ASP A 85 1.19 4.18 4.11
C ASP A 85 1.91 5.15 5.07
N GLY A 86 1.87 6.45 4.75
CA GLY A 86 2.54 7.51 5.50
C GLY A 86 1.91 7.83 6.87
N ASP A 87 0.76 7.22 7.21
CA ASP A 87 0.00 7.46 8.44
C ASP A 87 0.49 6.66 9.67
N GLY A 88 1.48 5.76 9.47
CA GLY A 88 2.09 4.95 10.52
C GLY A 88 1.27 3.74 11.00
N GLN A 89 0.17 3.37 10.31
CA GLN A 89 -0.60 2.18 10.65
C GLN A 89 0.12 0.88 10.28
N HIS A 90 0.92 0.89 9.23
CA HIS A 90 1.75 -0.26 8.84
C HIS A 90 2.99 -0.33 9.72
N ASP A 91 3.27 -1.53 10.26
CA ASP A 91 4.44 -1.78 11.09
C ASP A 91 5.63 -2.24 10.24
N PRO A 92 6.66 -1.40 10.01
CA PRO A 92 7.83 -1.78 9.22
C PRO A 92 8.60 -2.98 9.76
N ALA A 93 8.47 -3.32 11.05
CA ALA A 93 9.10 -4.51 11.62
C ALA A 93 8.57 -5.83 11.00
N GLN A 94 7.50 -5.76 10.19
CA GLN A 94 6.94 -6.92 9.50
C GLN A 94 7.31 -6.98 8.02
N LEU A 95 8.23 -6.14 7.56
CA LEU A 95 8.71 -6.14 6.18
C LEU A 95 9.33 -7.49 5.77
N ASP A 96 10.03 -8.17 6.67
CA ASP A 96 10.60 -9.48 6.38
C ASP A 96 9.53 -10.51 6.02
N VAL A 97 8.42 -10.53 6.78
CA VAL A 97 7.28 -11.43 6.51
C VAL A 97 6.63 -11.10 5.16
N LEU A 98 6.51 -9.81 4.86
CA LEU A 98 5.91 -9.32 3.61
C LEU A 98 6.80 -9.64 2.41
N LEU A 99 8.11 -9.48 2.54
CA LEU A 99 9.08 -9.67 1.46
C LEU A 99 9.42 -11.15 1.21
N ALA A 100 9.32 -12.02 2.21
CA ALA A 100 9.76 -13.41 2.13
C ALA A 100 9.21 -14.16 0.89
N PRO A 101 7.91 -14.13 0.54
CA PRO A 101 7.42 -14.84 -0.65
C PRO A 101 7.92 -14.25 -1.98
N ILE A 102 8.18 -12.93 -2.04
CA ILE A 102 8.78 -12.28 -3.23
C ILE A 102 10.22 -12.75 -3.40
N LEU A 103 11.00 -12.71 -2.31
CA LEU A 103 12.42 -13.11 -2.33
C LEU A 103 12.61 -14.61 -2.63
N ALA A 104 11.69 -15.44 -2.16
CA ALA A 104 11.64 -16.87 -2.49
C ALA A 104 11.17 -17.16 -3.93
N GLY A 105 10.76 -16.13 -4.68
CA GLY A 105 10.24 -16.30 -6.04
C GLY A 105 8.90 -17.06 -6.10
N THR A 106 8.16 -17.17 -5.00
CA THR A 106 6.87 -17.90 -4.91
C THR A 106 5.66 -17.01 -5.12
N ALA A 107 5.81 -15.69 -5.03
CA ALA A 107 4.77 -14.69 -5.24
C ALA A 107 5.22 -13.58 -6.18
N ASP A 108 4.25 -12.97 -6.88
CA ASP A 108 4.44 -11.75 -7.67
C ASP A 108 3.89 -10.53 -6.92
N LEU A 109 2.81 -10.73 -6.15
CA LEU A 109 2.20 -9.74 -5.25
C LEU A 109 1.89 -10.39 -3.90
N VAL A 110 2.36 -9.76 -2.82
CA VAL A 110 2.07 -10.15 -1.43
C VAL A 110 1.24 -9.04 -0.78
N VAL A 111 0.18 -9.44 -0.09
CA VAL A 111 -0.69 -8.54 0.67
C VAL A 111 -0.58 -8.89 2.16
N GLY A 112 -0.24 -7.89 2.97
CA GLY A 112 -0.26 -8.01 4.43
C GLY A 112 -1.70 -7.96 4.95
N SER A 113 -2.20 -9.07 5.51
CA SER A 113 -3.58 -9.22 5.93
C SER A 113 -3.73 -9.13 7.44
N ARG A 114 -4.72 -8.33 7.87
CA ARG A 114 -5.15 -8.18 9.28
C ARG A 114 -6.00 -9.33 9.76
N PHE A 115 -6.52 -10.15 8.85
CA PHE A 115 -7.59 -11.12 9.14
C PHE A 115 -7.12 -12.58 9.11
N VAL A 116 -5.91 -12.87 8.68
CA VAL A 116 -5.40 -14.25 8.64
C VAL A 116 -5.39 -14.88 10.03
N GLU A 117 -5.14 -14.11 11.10
CA GLU A 117 -5.16 -14.59 12.49
C GLU A 117 -6.50 -14.38 13.22
N GLY A 118 -7.55 -13.95 12.57
CA GLY A 118 -8.93 -14.08 13.05
C GLY A 118 -9.44 -13.06 14.08
N ARG A 119 -8.78 -11.93 14.33
CA ARG A 119 -9.23 -10.96 15.36
C ARG A 119 -9.14 -9.49 14.95
N HIS A 120 -10.19 -8.96 14.25
CA HIS A 120 -10.49 -7.53 14.31
C HIS A 120 -11.99 -7.26 14.23
N PRO A 121 -12.57 -6.38 15.08
CA PRO A 121 -13.98 -5.99 15.03
C PRO A 121 -14.17 -4.93 13.93
N ALA A 122 -14.62 -5.35 12.75
CA ALA A 122 -15.12 -4.44 11.72
C ALA A 122 -16.66 -4.39 11.76
N ALA A 123 -17.27 -3.25 11.42
CA ALA A 123 -18.72 -3.09 11.39
C ALA A 123 -19.39 -4.08 10.42
N PHE A 124 -20.55 -4.64 10.82
CA PHE A 124 -21.21 -5.79 10.18
C PHE A 124 -21.57 -5.58 8.68
N SER A 125 -22.00 -4.38 8.30
CA SER A 125 -22.38 -4.05 6.92
C SER A 125 -21.19 -3.99 5.96
N ARG A 126 -20.06 -3.46 6.42
CA ARG A 126 -18.80 -3.40 5.65
C ARG A 126 -18.21 -4.82 5.42
N ARG A 127 -18.45 -5.74 6.37
CA ARG A 127 -18.03 -7.15 6.27
C ARG A 127 -18.72 -7.91 5.13
N ALA A 128 -19.98 -7.64 4.83
CA ALA A 128 -20.70 -8.36 3.77
C ALA A 128 -20.13 -8.03 2.39
N GLY A 129 -19.93 -6.75 2.05
CA GLY A 129 -19.31 -6.33 0.80
C GLY A 129 -17.87 -6.87 0.65
N MET A 130 -17.06 -6.77 1.71
CA MET A 130 -15.70 -7.30 1.73
C MET A 130 -15.65 -8.83 1.53
N ARG A 131 -16.62 -9.58 2.07
CA ARG A 131 -16.70 -11.04 1.88
C ARG A 131 -17.04 -11.43 0.44
N VAL A 132 -17.99 -10.75 -0.19
CA VAL A 132 -18.33 -10.99 -1.60
C VAL A 132 -17.12 -10.76 -2.49
N LEU A 133 -16.41 -9.68 -2.24
CA LEU A 133 -15.23 -9.28 -2.99
C LEU A 133 -14.04 -10.23 -2.74
N ALA A 134 -13.81 -10.60 -1.48
CA ALA A 134 -12.82 -11.61 -1.12
C ALA A 134 -13.14 -12.98 -1.74
N ALA A 135 -14.42 -13.36 -1.84
CA ALA A 135 -14.85 -14.57 -2.51
C ALA A 135 -14.58 -14.53 -4.02
N LEU A 136 -14.86 -13.38 -4.67
CA LEU A 136 -14.57 -13.17 -6.09
C LEU A 136 -13.05 -13.25 -6.37
N VAL A 137 -12.25 -12.54 -5.58
CA VAL A 137 -10.79 -12.61 -5.68
C VAL A 137 -10.29 -14.03 -5.42
N SER A 138 -10.83 -14.72 -4.41
CA SER A 138 -10.43 -16.09 -4.07
C SER A 138 -10.72 -17.07 -5.21
N THR A 139 -11.84 -16.88 -5.90
CA THR A 139 -12.22 -17.71 -7.05
C THR A 139 -11.27 -17.48 -8.22
N LEU A 140 -10.96 -16.23 -8.54
CA LEU A 140 -10.03 -15.86 -9.61
C LEU A 140 -8.61 -16.27 -9.31
N ALA A 141 -8.13 -16.02 -8.08
CA ALA A 141 -6.80 -16.38 -7.63
C ALA A 141 -6.63 -17.88 -7.30
N ARG A 142 -7.74 -18.68 -7.31
CA ARG A 142 -7.77 -20.08 -6.86
C ARG A 142 -7.17 -20.29 -5.47
N LYS A 143 -7.20 -19.28 -4.61
CA LYS A 143 -6.70 -19.27 -3.22
C LYS A 143 -7.63 -18.42 -2.37
N LYS A 144 -7.79 -18.80 -1.11
CA LYS A 144 -8.60 -18.03 -0.15
C LYS A 144 -7.89 -16.70 0.15
N PHE A 145 -8.57 -15.60 -0.17
CA PHE A 145 -8.16 -14.24 0.15
C PHE A 145 -9.07 -13.68 1.25
N THR A 146 -8.52 -13.02 2.25
CA THR A 146 -9.27 -12.53 3.42
C THR A 146 -9.24 -11.02 3.57
N ASP A 147 -8.16 -10.34 3.13
CA ASP A 147 -8.01 -8.89 3.19
C ASP A 147 -7.63 -8.30 1.83
N THR A 148 -8.62 -7.85 1.08
CA THR A 148 -8.41 -7.18 -0.21
C THR A 148 -8.19 -5.67 -0.07
N THR A 149 -8.31 -5.13 1.15
CA THR A 149 -8.30 -3.67 1.41
C THR A 149 -7.02 -3.17 2.06
N SER A 150 -6.01 -4.04 2.23
CA SER A 150 -4.74 -3.63 2.80
C SER A 150 -3.85 -2.94 1.77
N GLY A 151 -3.33 -1.76 2.12
CA GLY A 151 -2.29 -1.04 1.38
C GLY A 151 -0.87 -1.57 1.65
N PHE A 152 -0.67 -2.43 2.67
CA PHE A 152 0.63 -2.99 2.98
C PHE A 152 0.97 -4.15 2.04
N ARG A 153 1.80 -3.90 1.03
CA ARG A 153 2.04 -4.81 -0.09
C ARG A 153 3.49 -4.88 -0.48
N ALA A 154 3.92 -6.07 -0.94
CA ALA A 154 5.19 -6.22 -1.64
C ALA A 154 4.96 -6.74 -3.06
N LEU A 155 5.74 -6.24 -4.00
CA LEU A 155 5.62 -6.47 -5.43
C LEU A 155 6.95 -6.82 -6.04
N ASN A 156 6.97 -7.79 -6.96
CA ASN A 156 8.10 -8.00 -7.85
C ASN A 156 8.01 -7.09 -9.09
N ARG A 157 9.04 -7.11 -9.95
CA ARG A 157 9.10 -6.28 -11.15
C ARG A 157 7.92 -6.49 -12.10
N ARG A 158 7.37 -7.71 -12.19
CA ARG A 158 6.20 -7.99 -13.04
C ARG A 158 4.96 -7.26 -12.55
N SER A 159 4.74 -7.24 -11.24
CA SER A 159 3.63 -6.53 -10.62
C SER A 159 3.83 -5.01 -10.67
N ILE A 160 5.08 -4.54 -10.48
CA ILE A 160 5.44 -3.12 -10.64
C ILE A 160 5.10 -2.66 -12.05
N ALA A 161 5.49 -3.39 -13.09
CA ALA A 161 5.23 -3.04 -14.48
C ALA A 161 3.71 -3.00 -14.80
N LEU A 162 2.94 -3.96 -14.28
CA LEU A 162 1.49 -3.98 -14.44
C LEU A 162 0.86 -2.73 -13.82
N PHE A 163 1.20 -2.41 -12.58
CA PHE A 163 0.59 -1.32 -11.82
C PHE A 163 1.11 0.06 -12.22
N ALA A 164 2.30 0.15 -12.77
CA ALA A 164 2.79 1.38 -13.40
C ALA A 164 2.00 1.72 -14.66
N ALA A 165 1.68 0.71 -15.50
CA ALA A 165 0.94 0.91 -16.73
C ALA A 165 -0.54 1.27 -16.50
N ASP A 166 -1.17 0.65 -15.51
CA ASP A 166 -2.58 0.87 -15.15
C ASP A 166 -2.78 0.58 -13.66
N TYR A 167 -3.40 1.52 -12.94
CA TYR A 167 -3.70 1.37 -11.52
C TYR A 167 -5.07 1.97 -11.20
N PRO A 168 -5.91 1.27 -10.44
CA PRO A 168 -7.26 1.72 -10.16
C PRO A 168 -7.30 2.99 -9.29
N HIS A 169 -8.31 3.84 -9.52
CA HIS A 169 -8.47 5.11 -8.82
C HIS A 169 -9.59 5.11 -7.77
N ASP A 170 -10.70 4.38 -8.02
CA ASP A 170 -11.89 4.44 -7.16
C ASP A 170 -11.74 3.60 -5.87
N TYR A 171 -11.40 2.32 -6.03
CA TYR A 171 -11.15 1.38 -4.93
C TYR A 171 -9.80 0.67 -5.13
N PRO A 172 -8.69 1.44 -5.09
CA PRO A 172 -7.40 0.98 -5.60
C PRO A 172 -6.89 -0.30 -4.94
N GLU A 173 -7.11 -0.48 -3.63
CA GLU A 173 -6.61 -1.67 -2.94
C GLU A 173 -7.28 -2.95 -3.43
N VAL A 174 -8.59 -2.88 -3.65
CA VAL A 174 -9.40 -4.03 -4.05
C VAL A 174 -9.25 -4.33 -5.52
N GLU A 175 -9.38 -3.31 -6.34
CA GLU A 175 -9.31 -3.45 -7.79
C GLU A 175 -7.92 -3.89 -8.25
N ALA A 176 -6.86 -3.45 -7.58
CA ALA A 176 -5.50 -3.90 -7.85
C ALA A 176 -5.32 -5.40 -7.61
N VAL A 177 -5.94 -5.97 -6.56
CA VAL A 177 -5.90 -7.43 -6.34
C VAL A 177 -6.67 -8.18 -7.44
N LEU A 178 -7.81 -7.64 -7.87
CA LEU A 178 -8.57 -8.21 -9.01
C LEU A 178 -7.78 -8.12 -10.32
N MET A 179 -7.16 -6.97 -10.58
CA MET A 179 -6.30 -6.77 -11.76
C MET A 179 -5.13 -7.75 -11.77
N ALA A 180 -4.45 -7.92 -10.64
CA ALA A 180 -3.37 -8.88 -10.48
C ALA A 180 -3.84 -10.32 -10.75
N ALA A 181 -5.00 -10.72 -10.20
CA ALA A 181 -5.59 -12.04 -10.43
C ALA A 181 -5.93 -12.28 -11.91
N ARG A 182 -6.52 -11.29 -12.59
CA ARG A 182 -6.85 -11.35 -14.03
C ARG A 182 -5.60 -11.46 -14.91
N ASN A 183 -4.49 -10.85 -14.49
CA ASN A 183 -3.20 -10.91 -15.19
C ASN A 183 -2.35 -12.12 -14.76
N HIS A 184 -2.95 -13.11 -14.09
CA HIS A 184 -2.30 -14.35 -13.67
C HIS A 184 -1.04 -14.12 -12.83
N LEU A 185 -1.03 -13.08 -12.00
CA LEU A 185 0.02 -12.89 -10.99
C LEU A 185 -0.19 -13.87 -9.82
N ARG A 186 0.91 -14.35 -9.29
CA ARG A 186 0.89 -15.22 -8.11
C ARG A 186 0.66 -14.38 -6.85
N LEU A 187 -0.55 -14.44 -6.33
CA LEU A 187 -0.99 -13.69 -5.15
C LEU A 187 -0.77 -14.49 -3.88
N VAL A 188 -0.25 -13.86 -2.83
CA VAL A 188 -0.09 -14.44 -1.50
C VAL A 188 -0.56 -13.46 -0.44
N GLU A 189 -1.27 -13.93 0.57
CA GLU A 189 -1.53 -13.20 1.80
C GLU A 189 -0.60 -13.68 2.91
N VAL A 190 -0.09 -12.73 3.69
CA VAL A 190 0.70 -13.00 4.90
C VAL A 190 0.07 -12.28 6.09
N PRO A 191 0.08 -12.89 7.30
CA PRO A 191 -0.47 -12.24 8.49
C PRO A 191 0.42 -11.06 8.89
N VAL A 192 -0.20 -9.90 9.14
CA VAL A 192 0.47 -8.72 9.64
C VAL A 192 -0.32 -8.07 10.78
N LYS A 193 0.39 -7.46 11.70
CA LYS A 193 -0.21 -6.61 12.74
C LYS A 193 -0.25 -5.19 12.22
N MET A 194 -1.38 -4.52 12.36
CA MET A 194 -1.51 -3.10 12.09
C MET A 194 -1.66 -2.32 13.38
N ARG A 195 -1.05 -1.16 13.42
CA ARG A 195 -1.15 -0.21 14.53
C ARG A 195 -2.43 0.60 14.41
N ARG A 196 -2.87 1.21 15.51
CA ARG A 196 -3.91 2.24 15.45
C ARG A 196 -3.31 3.52 14.89
N ARG A 197 -4.08 4.24 14.07
CA ARG A 197 -3.69 5.58 13.62
C ARG A 197 -3.56 6.50 14.83
N GLU A 198 -2.41 7.14 14.99
CA GLU A 198 -2.13 7.99 16.15
C GLU A 198 -2.46 9.45 15.89
N ALA A 199 -2.45 9.90 14.63
CA ALA A 199 -2.71 11.28 14.22
C ALA A 199 -3.35 11.33 12.82
N GLY A 200 -3.91 12.51 12.47
CA GLY A 200 -4.48 12.77 11.14
C GLY A 200 -5.98 12.42 11.03
N ARG A 201 -6.61 12.91 9.95
CA ARG A 201 -8.00 12.59 9.59
C ARG A 201 -7.99 11.51 8.51
N SER A 202 -8.87 10.51 8.63
CA SER A 202 -9.08 9.52 7.58
C SER A 202 -9.52 10.23 6.29
N SER A 203 -8.81 10.01 5.20
CA SER A 203 -9.21 10.47 3.86
C SER A 203 -10.48 9.76 3.35
N ILE A 204 -10.86 8.65 3.98
CA ILE A 204 -12.13 7.96 3.72
C ILE A 204 -13.21 8.63 4.56
N THR A 205 -13.68 9.80 4.15
CA THR A 205 -14.91 10.38 4.69
C THR A 205 -16.09 9.61 4.10
N ALA A 206 -16.82 8.92 4.98
CA ALA A 206 -18.17 8.46 4.67
C ALA A 206 -19.09 9.69 4.56
N ALA A 207 -19.15 10.31 3.38
CA ALA A 207 -20.25 11.17 2.96
C ALA A 207 -19.96 11.76 1.56
N ARG A 208 -20.21 11.00 0.51
CA ARG A 208 -20.98 11.59 -0.59
C ARG A 208 -22.38 11.06 -0.41
N SER A 209 -23.10 11.65 0.52
CA SER A 209 -24.56 11.61 0.54
C SER A 209 -25.03 12.23 -0.77
N PHE A 210 -25.78 11.45 -1.52
CA PHE A 210 -26.70 11.89 -2.56
C PHE A 210 -27.43 13.15 -2.10
N SER A 211 -27.24 14.25 -2.81
CA SER A 211 -28.20 15.33 -2.89
C SER A 211 -28.41 15.65 -4.35
N SER A 212 -29.64 15.44 -4.72
CA SER A 212 -30.42 15.65 -5.91
C SER A 212 -29.97 16.78 -6.79
#